data_22f1c02ed4dd93873bb66b708f3ef326
#
_entry.id   22f1c02ed4dd93873bb66b708f3ef326
#
_cell.length_a   1.000
_cell.length_b   1.000
_cell.length_c   1.000
_cell.angle_alpha   90.00
_cell.angle_beta   90.00
_cell.angle_gamma   90.00
#
_symmetry.space_group_name_H-M   'P 1'
#
loop_
_entity.id
_entity.type
_entity.pdbx_description
1 polymer ?
#
loop_
_entity_poly.entity_id
_entity_poly.type
_entity_poly.pdbx_seq_one_letter_code
_entity_poly.pdbx_strand_id
1 'polypeptide(L)'
;MTIESSVLDEWYPVAVIEDVKPGVMYSTRLLGVPVNYLLDEMGAVRATRTDTGSPCGVQQRLHTVWLSLGEPPADTFALPEFDEPGRRILGAGSFAVHASGLRVIENFLDMAHFPYVHTGLLGEEPNTEVAPYRVELEGGELFAHDCRFYQPMSAASAQTGIDAHYVYRVARPFTAMLYKTSPQQPTRRDVICLFVQPVDESRCVAHTVLVYLDDTTSDSGLRLFQQTIFGQDLMILSNHVPRTLPLDPAFEMPTRADAMSVAYRRWLRERGVAYGTFSTSSTTGTSSSAAH
;
A
#
# COMPACT_ATOMS: atom_id res chain seq x y z
N MET A 1 -4.42 7.27 22.96
CA MET A 1 -4.89 8.17 21.88
C MET A 1 -6.23 7.69 21.40
N THR A 2 -7.16 8.60 21.13
CA THR A 2 -8.42 8.26 20.47
C THR A 2 -8.13 8.22 18.98
N ILE A 3 -8.47 7.12 18.31
CA ILE A 3 -8.31 7.00 16.86
C ILE A 3 -9.49 7.75 16.21
N GLU A 4 -9.20 8.55 15.20
CA GLU A 4 -10.20 9.32 14.46
C GLU A 4 -11.13 8.41 13.65
N SER A 5 -12.41 8.82 13.48
CA SER A 5 -13.41 8.06 12.71
C SER A 5 -13.01 7.87 11.26
N SER A 6 -12.33 8.83 10.65
CA SER A 6 -11.76 8.72 9.28
C SER A 6 -10.80 7.54 9.10
N VAL A 7 -10.32 6.95 10.19
CA VAL A 7 -9.47 5.76 10.22
C VAL A 7 -10.24 4.55 10.76
N LEU A 8 -11.06 4.71 11.80
CA LEU A 8 -11.85 3.60 12.35
C LEU A 8 -12.87 3.05 11.37
N ASP A 9 -13.50 3.93 10.57
CA ASP A 9 -14.58 3.61 9.63
C ASP A 9 -14.07 3.20 8.24
N GLU A 10 -12.85 2.64 8.18
CA GLU A 10 -12.25 2.12 6.95
C GLU A 10 -12.12 0.59 6.97
N TRP A 11 -11.97 0.01 5.77
CA TRP A 11 -11.65 -1.40 5.59
C TRP A 11 -10.15 -1.61 5.54
N TYR A 12 -9.65 -2.59 6.29
CA TYR A 12 -8.24 -2.95 6.34
C TYR A 12 -8.01 -4.40 5.98
N PRO A 13 -7.01 -4.71 5.14
CA PRO A 13 -6.62 -6.09 4.88
C PRO A 13 -5.99 -6.69 6.13
N VAL A 14 -6.21 -7.98 6.38
CA VAL A 14 -5.53 -8.70 7.47
C VAL A 14 -4.87 -9.98 6.99
N ALA A 15 -5.29 -10.49 5.84
CA ALA A 15 -4.65 -11.64 5.20
C ALA A 15 -5.04 -11.73 3.73
N VAL A 16 -4.17 -12.29 2.90
CA VAL A 16 -4.55 -12.84 1.59
C VAL A 16 -5.32 -14.13 1.84
N ILE A 17 -6.41 -14.38 1.11
CA ILE A 17 -7.32 -15.47 1.43
C ILE A 17 -6.69 -16.87 1.32
N GLU A 18 -5.75 -17.05 0.41
CA GLU A 18 -5.02 -18.32 0.23
C GLU A 18 -4.11 -18.67 1.41
N ASP A 19 -3.76 -17.71 2.27
CA ASP A 19 -2.97 -17.91 3.48
C ASP A 19 -3.84 -18.31 4.69
N VAL A 20 -5.18 -18.23 4.57
CA VAL A 20 -6.12 -18.51 5.67
C VAL A 20 -6.71 -19.91 5.54
N LYS A 21 -6.31 -20.79 6.45
CA LYS A 21 -6.81 -22.16 6.50
C LYS A 21 -8.15 -22.23 7.22
N PRO A 22 -9.18 -22.91 6.67
CA PRO A 22 -10.44 -23.10 7.37
C PRO A 22 -10.27 -23.74 8.75
N GLY A 23 -11.05 -23.30 9.72
CA GLY A 23 -11.03 -23.80 11.10
C GLY A 23 -9.85 -23.35 11.97
N VAL A 24 -8.87 -22.63 11.40
CA VAL A 24 -7.71 -22.12 12.13
C VAL A 24 -7.97 -20.70 12.63
N MET A 25 -7.75 -20.48 13.92
CA MET A 25 -7.81 -19.14 14.52
C MET A 25 -6.49 -18.41 14.31
N TYR A 26 -6.57 -17.21 13.74
CA TYR A 26 -5.45 -16.29 13.58
C TYR A 26 -5.59 -15.11 14.52
N SER A 27 -4.48 -14.65 15.08
CA SER A 27 -4.41 -13.48 15.95
C SER A 27 -3.56 -12.40 15.30
N THR A 28 -4.05 -11.17 15.30
CA THR A 28 -3.32 -10.01 14.78
C THR A 28 -3.63 -8.77 15.58
N ARG A 29 -3.06 -7.64 15.18
CA ARG A 29 -3.46 -6.31 15.65
C ARG A 29 -3.88 -5.46 14.47
N LEU A 30 -4.94 -4.70 14.66
CA LEU A 30 -5.41 -3.70 13.72
C LEU A 30 -5.54 -2.36 14.45
N LEU A 31 -4.82 -1.34 13.99
CA LEU A 31 -4.81 -0.02 14.64
C LEU A 31 -4.47 -0.09 16.15
N GLY A 32 -3.56 -0.98 16.53
CA GLY A 32 -3.20 -1.24 17.92
C GLY A 32 -4.17 -2.14 18.68
N VAL A 33 -5.36 -2.40 18.16
CA VAL A 33 -6.40 -3.24 18.79
C VAL A 33 -6.13 -4.72 18.50
N PRO A 34 -6.07 -5.60 19.50
CA PRO A 34 -5.89 -7.03 19.28
C PRO A 34 -7.17 -7.66 18.72
N VAL A 35 -7.04 -8.42 17.63
CA VAL A 35 -8.15 -9.04 16.90
C VAL A 35 -7.83 -10.50 16.61
N ASN A 36 -8.84 -11.36 16.80
CA ASN A 36 -8.83 -12.73 16.28
C ASN A 36 -9.77 -12.84 15.08
N TYR A 37 -9.35 -13.60 14.07
CA TYR A 37 -10.19 -13.94 12.93
C TYR A 37 -10.00 -15.39 12.53
N LEU A 38 -11.00 -15.95 11.88
CA LEU A 38 -10.96 -17.30 11.32
C LEU A 38 -11.84 -17.36 10.05
N LEU A 39 -11.51 -18.29 9.20
CA LEU A 39 -12.37 -18.77 8.11
C LEU A 39 -13.06 -20.01 8.63
N ASP A 40 -14.40 -20.02 8.71
CA ASP A 40 -15.13 -21.20 9.15
C ASP A 40 -15.19 -22.29 8.04
N GLU A 41 -15.68 -23.47 8.37
CA GLU A 41 -15.76 -24.59 7.44
C GLU A 41 -16.71 -24.33 6.26
N MET A 42 -17.60 -23.36 6.39
CA MET A 42 -18.51 -22.92 5.34
C MET A 42 -17.92 -21.82 4.45
N GLY A 43 -16.69 -21.40 4.72
CA GLY A 43 -15.99 -20.34 3.97
C GLY A 43 -16.37 -18.92 4.39
N ALA A 44 -17.05 -18.72 5.51
CA ALA A 44 -17.36 -17.40 6.04
C ALA A 44 -16.26 -16.92 7.01
N VAL A 45 -15.85 -15.65 6.87
CA VAL A 45 -14.91 -15.04 7.79
C VAL A 45 -15.65 -14.54 9.02
N ARG A 46 -15.07 -14.77 10.19
CA ARG A 46 -15.50 -14.19 11.47
C ARG A 46 -14.33 -13.52 12.15
N ALA A 47 -14.58 -12.38 12.77
CA ALA A 47 -13.54 -11.67 13.52
C ALA A 47 -14.11 -10.99 14.77
N THR A 48 -13.30 -10.97 15.83
CA THR A 48 -13.67 -10.37 17.11
C THR A 48 -12.47 -9.64 17.71
N ARG A 49 -12.72 -8.54 18.37
CA ARG A 49 -11.74 -7.87 19.23
C ARG A 49 -11.52 -8.73 20.47
N THR A 50 -10.26 -9.00 20.82
CA THR A 50 -9.96 -9.84 21.99
C THR A 50 -10.00 -9.07 23.31
N ASP A 51 -9.92 -7.74 23.26
CA ASP A 51 -9.99 -6.86 24.44
C ASP A 51 -11.44 -6.67 24.96
N THR A 52 -12.43 -6.66 24.07
CA THR A 52 -13.84 -6.41 24.42
C THR A 52 -14.75 -7.59 24.11
N GLY A 53 -14.33 -8.53 23.28
CA GLY A 53 -15.19 -9.59 22.72
C GLY A 53 -16.18 -9.11 21.64
N SER A 54 -16.12 -7.84 21.26
CA SER A 54 -17.02 -7.26 20.26
C SER A 54 -16.69 -7.79 18.85
N PRO A 55 -17.70 -8.03 18.00
CA PRO A 55 -17.44 -8.41 16.61
C PRO A 55 -16.81 -7.24 15.84
N CYS A 56 -15.98 -7.57 14.84
CA CYS A 56 -15.49 -6.63 13.85
C CYS A 56 -16.35 -6.69 12.59
N GLY A 57 -16.40 -5.62 11.80
CA GLY A 57 -16.85 -5.69 10.41
C GLY A 57 -15.95 -6.64 9.63
N VAL A 58 -16.54 -7.48 8.76
CA VAL A 58 -15.77 -8.45 7.94
C VAL A 58 -16.23 -8.42 6.49
N GLN A 59 -15.28 -8.48 5.57
CA GLN A 59 -15.51 -8.72 4.14
C GLN A 59 -14.46 -9.68 3.60
N GLN A 60 -14.85 -10.51 2.63
CA GLN A 60 -13.94 -11.33 1.83
C GLN A 60 -14.07 -10.87 0.39
N ARG A 61 -13.10 -10.10 -0.07
CA ARG A 61 -13.13 -9.48 -1.40
C ARG A 61 -11.71 -9.23 -1.92
N LEU A 62 -11.56 -9.14 -3.23
CA LEU A 62 -10.27 -8.86 -3.87
C LEU A 62 -9.15 -9.79 -3.37
N HIS A 63 -9.45 -11.09 -3.28
CA HIS A 63 -8.53 -12.13 -2.82
C HIS A 63 -7.98 -11.92 -1.40
N THR A 64 -8.68 -11.13 -0.58
CA THR A 64 -8.21 -10.64 0.71
C THR A 64 -9.33 -10.68 1.75
N VAL A 65 -8.96 -10.94 3.00
CA VAL A 65 -9.80 -10.79 4.18
C VAL A 65 -9.66 -9.36 4.69
N TRP A 66 -10.78 -8.66 4.78
CA TRP A 66 -10.87 -7.27 5.27
C TRP A 66 -11.62 -7.19 6.57
N LEU A 67 -11.10 -6.40 7.49
CA LEU A 67 -11.73 -6.09 8.78
C LEU A 67 -11.93 -4.59 8.93
N SER A 68 -12.95 -4.23 9.71
CA SER A 68 -13.15 -2.86 10.19
C SER A 68 -13.44 -2.86 11.68
N LEU A 69 -12.97 -1.82 12.37
CA LEU A 69 -13.23 -1.60 13.81
C LEU A 69 -14.34 -0.59 14.05
N GLY A 70 -14.84 0.09 13.03
CA GLY A 70 -15.89 1.09 13.06
C GLY A 70 -17.06 0.76 12.13
N GLU A 71 -17.67 1.78 11.56
CA GLU A 71 -18.79 1.72 10.61
C GLU A 71 -18.32 2.05 9.19
N PRO A 72 -17.67 1.11 8.47
CA PRO A 72 -17.08 1.38 7.17
C PRO A 72 -18.15 1.52 6.08
N PRO A 73 -17.81 2.10 4.91
CA PRO A 73 -18.69 2.07 3.74
C PRO A 73 -19.02 0.62 3.35
N ALA A 74 -20.18 0.44 2.67
CA ALA A 74 -20.68 -0.90 2.29
C ALA A 74 -19.65 -1.71 1.48
N ASP A 75 -18.89 -1.05 0.62
CA ASP A 75 -17.85 -1.65 -0.22
C ASP A 75 -16.46 -1.06 0.06
N THR A 76 -15.41 -1.85 -0.20
CA THR A 76 -14.04 -1.38 -0.13
C THR A 76 -13.75 -0.32 -1.20
N PHE A 77 -13.69 -0.73 -2.45
CA PHE A 77 -13.51 0.10 -3.66
C PHE A 77 -13.71 -0.80 -4.89
N ALA A 78 -13.97 -0.20 -6.06
CA ALA A 78 -14.09 -0.95 -7.31
C ALA A 78 -12.73 -1.28 -7.90
N LEU A 79 -12.55 -2.53 -8.35
CA LEU A 79 -11.40 -3.00 -9.11
C LEU A 79 -11.90 -3.94 -10.21
N PRO A 80 -12.41 -3.39 -11.33
CA PRO A 80 -13.06 -4.17 -12.38
C PRO A 80 -12.13 -5.18 -13.04
N GLU A 81 -10.82 -4.91 -13.06
CA GLU A 81 -9.82 -5.83 -13.58
C GLU A 81 -9.81 -7.19 -12.86
N PHE A 82 -10.30 -7.21 -11.63
CA PHE A 82 -10.38 -8.44 -10.84
C PHE A 82 -11.35 -9.46 -11.43
N ASP A 83 -12.40 -8.99 -12.09
CA ASP A 83 -13.45 -9.81 -12.71
C ASP A 83 -13.24 -10.01 -14.21
N GLU A 84 -12.16 -9.44 -14.80
CA GLU A 84 -11.90 -9.57 -16.22
C GLU A 84 -11.41 -10.99 -16.59
N PRO A 85 -11.96 -11.58 -17.66
CA PRO A 85 -11.49 -12.87 -18.15
C PRO A 85 -10.00 -12.88 -18.53
N GLY A 86 -9.33 -14.01 -18.27
CA GLY A 86 -7.93 -14.22 -18.64
C GLY A 86 -6.93 -13.56 -17.70
N ARG A 87 -7.36 -13.04 -16.55
CA ARG A 87 -6.44 -12.60 -15.50
C ARG A 87 -6.18 -13.71 -14.48
N ARG A 88 -4.94 -13.76 -14.04
CA ARG A 88 -4.49 -14.56 -12.90
C ARG A 88 -4.45 -13.69 -11.67
N ILE A 89 -5.06 -14.18 -10.60
CA ILE A 89 -5.10 -13.48 -9.33
C ILE A 89 -4.37 -14.34 -8.31
N LEU A 90 -3.36 -13.77 -7.67
CA LEU A 90 -2.58 -14.48 -6.66
C LEU A 90 -1.99 -13.53 -5.61
N GLY A 91 -1.89 -14.01 -4.38
CA GLY A 91 -1.10 -13.35 -3.35
C GLY A 91 0.39 -13.49 -3.62
N ALA A 92 1.13 -12.38 -3.52
CA ALA A 92 2.57 -12.39 -3.74
C ALA A 92 3.39 -12.28 -2.44
N GLY A 93 2.71 -12.24 -1.30
CA GLY A 93 3.33 -12.24 0.01
C GLY A 93 2.74 -11.20 0.96
N SER A 94 3.01 -11.42 2.24
CA SER A 94 2.63 -10.54 3.35
C SER A 94 3.89 -10.18 4.13
N PHE A 95 4.22 -8.90 4.22
CA PHE A 95 5.51 -8.43 4.73
C PHE A 95 5.30 -7.56 5.96
N ALA A 96 5.89 -7.95 7.10
CA ALA A 96 5.93 -7.11 8.27
C ALA A 96 6.96 -5.97 8.07
N VAL A 97 6.52 -4.74 8.27
CA VAL A 97 7.33 -3.54 8.06
C VAL A 97 7.38 -2.69 9.32
N HIS A 98 8.58 -2.25 9.69
CA HIS A 98 8.82 -1.38 10.86
C HIS A 98 8.74 0.10 10.46
N ALA A 99 7.68 0.46 9.76
CA ALA A 99 7.29 1.81 9.42
C ALA A 99 5.76 1.91 9.45
N SER A 100 5.21 3.13 9.49
CA SER A 100 3.77 3.31 9.37
C SER A 100 3.29 2.82 8.00
N GLY A 101 2.05 2.33 7.93
CA GLY A 101 1.48 1.87 6.66
C GLY A 101 1.41 2.99 5.61
N LEU A 102 1.31 4.25 6.05
CA LEU A 102 1.30 5.40 5.15
C LEU A 102 2.68 5.63 4.49
N ARG A 103 3.80 5.33 5.20
CA ARG A 103 5.14 5.34 4.59
C ARG A 103 5.29 4.25 3.53
N VAL A 104 4.71 3.07 3.77
CA VAL A 104 4.73 1.97 2.79
C VAL A 104 3.95 2.33 1.52
N ILE A 105 2.79 2.97 1.67
CA ILE A 105 2.04 3.49 0.52
C ILE A 105 2.86 4.56 -0.21
N GLU A 106 3.46 5.53 0.51
CA GLU A 106 4.28 6.58 -0.11
C GLU A 106 5.47 6.00 -0.88
N ASN A 107 6.18 5.02 -0.33
CA ASN A 107 7.28 4.33 -1.02
C ASN A 107 6.81 3.65 -2.32
N PHE A 108 5.64 3.03 -2.29
CA PHE A 108 5.05 2.41 -3.48
C PHE A 108 4.71 3.42 -4.59
N LEU A 109 4.43 4.68 -4.24
CA LEU A 109 4.10 5.75 -5.19
C LEU A 109 5.33 6.46 -5.76
N ASP A 110 6.52 6.23 -5.21
CA ASP A 110 7.76 6.84 -5.65
C ASP A 110 8.41 6.03 -6.78
N MET A 111 8.86 6.73 -7.83
CA MET A 111 9.61 6.15 -8.94
C MET A 111 11.11 6.54 -8.89
N ALA A 112 11.47 7.58 -8.13
CA ALA A 112 12.82 8.11 -8.13
C ALA A 112 13.85 7.16 -7.51
N HIS A 113 13.41 6.24 -6.64
CA HIS A 113 14.28 5.25 -6.02
C HIS A 113 14.61 4.06 -6.94
N PHE A 114 13.87 3.84 -8.03
CA PHE A 114 14.01 2.65 -8.89
C PHE A 114 15.43 2.37 -9.36
N PRO A 115 16.19 3.32 -9.93
CA PRO A 115 17.51 3.04 -10.44
C PRO A 115 18.55 2.74 -9.36
N TYR A 116 18.26 3.09 -8.11
CA TYR A 116 19.17 2.93 -6.98
C TYR A 116 18.83 1.72 -6.10
N VAL A 117 17.57 1.51 -5.83
CA VAL A 117 17.06 0.44 -4.95
C VAL A 117 16.78 -0.83 -5.72
N HIS A 118 16.21 -0.69 -6.91
CA HIS A 118 15.82 -1.79 -7.79
C HIS A 118 16.72 -1.86 -9.04
N THR A 119 18.02 -1.54 -8.88
CA THR A 119 18.98 -1.56 -9.97
C THR A 119 18.98 -2.89 -10.71
N GLY A 120 18.90 -2.84 -12.04
CA GLY A 120 18.85 -4.01 -12.91
C GLY A 120 17.47 -4.67 -13.00
N LEU A 121 16.47 -4.20 -12.22
CA LEU A 121 15.07 -4.62 -12.31
C LEU A 121 14.19 -3.45 -12.79
N LEU A 122 13.81 -2.55 -11.88
CA LEU A 122 12.87 -1.47 -12.19
C LEU A 122 13.55 -0.18 -12.66
N GLY A 123 14.87 -0.14 -12.67
CA GLY A 123 15.66 0.98 -13.16
C GLY A 123 17.14 0.67 -13.18
N GLU A 124 17.93 1.51 -13.85
CA GLU A 124 19.38 1.45 -13.85
C GLU A 124 19.99 2.76 -14.39
N GLU A 125 21.24 3.05 -14.03
CA GLU A 125 21.99 4.15 -14.65
C GLU A 125 22.28 3.86 -16.14
N PRO A 126 22.25 4.88 -17.01
CA PRO A 126 22.07 6.30 -16.73
C PRO A 126 20.61 6.77 -16.69
N ASN A 127 19.62 5.88 -16.73
CA ASN A 127 18.18 6.20 -16.82
C ASN A 127 17.61 6.50 -15.42
N THR A 128 18.01 7.62 -14.81
CA THR A 128 17.65 7.97 -13.43
C THR A 128 16.60 9.06 -13.31
N GLU A 129 16.24 9.71 -14.42
CA GLU A 129 15.31 10.82 -14.43
C GLU A 129 13.85 10.32 -14.49
N VAL A 130 13.01 10.83 -13.59
CA VAL A 130 11.57 10.61 -13.63
C VAL A 130 10.95 11.62 -14.60
N ALA A 131 10.34 11.13 -15.68
CA ALA A 131 9.62 11.98 -16.62
C ALA A 131 8.45 12.70 -15.94
N PRO A 132 8.08 13.92 -16.39
CA PRO A 132 6.90 14.61 -15.88
C PRO A 132 5.63 13.76 -16.04
N TYR A 133 4.81 13.73 -14.99
CA TYR A 133 3.54 13.01 -14.95
C TYR A 133 2.44 13.88 -14.32
N ARG A 134 1.17 13.50 -14.47
CA ARG A 134 0.02 14.26 -13.97
C ARG A 134 -0.57 13.58 -12.74
N VAL A 135 -0.89 14.38 -11.72
CA VAL A 135 -1.61 13.89 -10.52
C VAL A 135 -2.98 14.53 -10.48
N GLU A 136 -4.02 13.71 -10.37
CA GLU A 136 -5.42 14.11 -10.42
C GLU A 136 -6.21 13.48 -9.26
N LEU A 137 -7.25 14.18 -8.80
CA LEU A 137 -8.24 13.66 -7.85
C LEU A 137 -9.52 13.34 -8.62
N GLU A 138 -9.85 12.06 -8.72
CA GLU A 138 -11.00 11.56 -9.45
C GLU A 138 -11.90 10.74 -8.51
N GLY A 139 -13.17 11.12 -8.37
CA GLY A 139 -14.11 10.39 -7.51
C GLY A 139 -13.68 10.28 -6.03
N GLY A 140 -12.81 11.17 -5.56
CA GLY A 140 -12.24 11.12 -4.21
C GLY A 140 -11.00 10.25 -4.05
N GLU A 141 -10.52 9.62 -5.11
CA GLU A 141 -9.30 8.82 -5.17
C GLU A 141 -8.18 9.58 -5.89
N LEU A 142 -6.92 9.33 -5.53
CA LEU A 142 -5.78 9.93 -6.20
C LEU A 142 -5.28 9.06 -7.34
N PHE A 143 -4.96 9.70 -8.45
CA PHE A 143 -4.33 9.07 -9.60
C PHE A 143 -3.07 9.81 -10.02
N ALA A 144 -2.05 9.05 -10.44
CA ALA A 144 -0.92 9.58 -11.19
C ALA A 144 -0.93 8.95 -12.59
N HIS A 145 -1.15 9.78 -13.61
CA HIS A 145 -1.24 9.38 -15.01
C HIS A 145 0.05 9.70 -15.75
N ASP A 146 0.24 9.04 -16.89
CA ASP A 146 1.36 9.25 -17.82
C ASP A 146 2.74 8.98 -17.20
N CYS A 147 2.79 8.21 -16.10
CA CYS A 147 4.05 7.82 -15.49
C CYS A 147 4.83 6.90 -16.44
N ARG A 148 6.13 7.17 -16.61
CA ARG A 148 7.03 6.39 -17.47
C ARG A 148 8.36 6.21 -16.79
N PHE A 149 8.90 5.01 -16.90
CA PHE A 149 10.23 4.71 -16.42
C PHE A 149 10.85 3.56 -17.23
N TYR A 150 12.12 3.71 -17.62
CA TYR A 150 12.85 2.61 -18.25
C TYR A 150 13.13 1.51 -17.23
N GLN A 151 12.75 0.28 -17.58
CA GLN A 151 12.95 -0.89 -16.73
C GLN A 151 13.71 -1.97 -17.47
N PRO A 152 14.91 -2.34 -16.99
CA PRO A 152 15.67 -3.47 -17.55
C PRO A 152 14.90 -4.78 -17.49
N MET A 153 14.16 -5.02 -16.39
CA MET A 153 13.36 -6.22 -16.17
C MET A 153 11.98 -5.85 -15.61
N SER A 154 11.10 -5.44 -16.50
CA SER A 154 9.78 -4.93 -16.11
C SER A 154 8.83 -5.97 -15.52
N ALA A 155 9.04 -7.26 -15.73
CA ALA A 155 8.24 -8.37 -15.24
C ALA A 155 9.08 -9.64 -15.17
N ALA A 156 8.60 -10.66 -14.47
CA ALA A 156 9.25 -11.97 -14.38
C ALA A 156 9.46 -12.65 -15.75
N SER A 157 8.56 -12.37 -16.71
CA SER A 157 8.62 -12.87 -18.09
C SER A 157 9.38 -11.95 -19.05
N ALA A 158 9.89 -10.80 -18.59
CA ALA A 158 10.57 -9.83 -19.47
C ALA A 158 11.88 -10.41 -20.00
N GLN A 159 12.12 -10.24 -21.32
CA GLN A 159 13.33 -10.68 -21.99
C GLN A 159 14.24 -9.50 -22.32
N THR A 160 13.70 -8.29 -22.37
CA THR A 160 14.40 -7.05 -22.70
C THR A 160 13.86 -5.90 -21.86
N GLY A 161 14.68 -4.87 -21.69
CA GLY A 161 14.22 -3.62 -21.07
C GLY A 161 13.16 -2.91 -21.90
N ILE A 162 12.26 -2.23 -21.25
CA ILE A 162 11.19 -1.43 -21.87
C ILE A 162 11.00 -0.10 -21.16
N ASP A 163 10.47 0.90 -21.85
CA ASP A 163 9.85 2.06 -21.25
C ASP A 163 8.46 1.66 -20.72
N ALA A 164 8.40 1.34 -19.44
CA ALA A 164 7.16 0.91 -18.81
C ALA A 164 6.25 2.11 -18.53
N HIS A 165 4.98 1.97 -18.88
CA HIS A 165 3.96 2.97 -18.60
C HIS A 165 3.16 2.56 -17.38
N TYR A 166 2.91 3.53 -16.50
CA TYR A 166 2.20 3.34 -15.24
C TYR A 166 1.01 4.27 -15.09
N VAL A 167 0.03 3.80 -14.35
CA VAL A 167 -0.92 4.64 -13.62
C VAL A 167 -0.91 4.17 -12.18
N TYR A 168 -0.64 5.07 -11.25
CA TYR A 168 -0.86 4.82 -9.83
C TYR A 168 -2.26 5.27 -9.43
N ARG A 169 -2.85 4.54 -8.50
CA ARG A 169 -4.14 4.85 -7.89
C ARG A 169 -4.06 4.63 -6.39
N VAL A 170 -4.48 5.62 -5.61
CA VAL A 170 -4.71 5.48 -4.16
C VAL A 170 -6.21 5.53 -3.93
N ALA A 171 -6.81 4.40 -3.63
CA ALA A 171 -8.25 4.29 -3.43
C ALA A 171 -8.65 4.62 -1.98
N ARG A 172 -7.82 4.23 -1.01
CA ARG A 172 -8.00 4.49 0.43
C ARG A 172 -6.64 4.81 1.07
N PRO A 173 -6.59 5.39 2.27
CA PRO A 173 -5.32 5.78 2.91
C PRO A 173 -4.27 4.67 2.93
N PHE A 174 -4.67 3.43 3.15
CA PHE A 174 -3.78 2.27 3.25
C PHE A 174 -3.90 1.32 2.05
N THR A 175 -4.37 1.81 0.90
CA THR A 175 -4.65 0.98 -0.28
C THR A 175 -4.24 1.67 -1.56
N ALA A 176 -3.26 1.11 -2.26
CA ALA A 176 -2.79 1.61 -3.54
C ALA A 176 -2.72 0.50 -4.59
N MET A 177 -2.87 0.89 -5.84
CA MET A 177 -2.72 0.03 -7.01
C MET A 177 -1.77 0.66 -8.02
N LEU A 178 -1.00 -0.17 -8.68
CA LEU A 178 -0.18 0.18 -9.83
C LEU A 178 -0.69 -0.57 -11.06
N TYR A 179 -1.13 0.16 -12.05
CA TYR A 179 -1.48 -0.35 -13.38
C TYR A 179 -0.27 -0.20 -14.28
N LYS A 180 0.29 -1.29 -14.75
CA LYS A 180 1.55 -1.34 -15.46
C LYS A 180 1.39 -1.99 -16.82
N THR A 181 2.12 -1.52 -17.84
CA THR A 181 2.20 -2.19 -19.15
C THR A 181 2.49 -3.67 -18.98
N SER A 182 1.61 -4.53 -19.52
CA SER A 182 1.86 -5.97 -19.56
C SER A 182 2.79 -6.30 -20.73
N PRO A 183 3.94 -6.95 -20.50
CA PRO A 183 4.83 -7.35 -21.60
C PRO A 183 4.18 -8.32 -22.60
N GLN A 184 3.26 -9.16 -22.12
CA GLN A 184 2.57 -10.15 -22.97
C GLN A 184 1.36 -9.57 -23.72
N GLN A 185 0.73 -8.54 -23.17
CA GLN A 185 -0.43 -7.87 -23.76
C GLN A 185 -0.27 -6.33 -23.67
N PRO A 186 0.53 -5.70 -24.52
CA PRO A 186 0.90 -4.28 -24.42
C PRO A 186 -0.27 -3.28 -24.45
N THR A 187 -1.43 -3.70 -24.95
CA THR A 187 -2.67 -2.90 -24.99
C THR A 187 -3.47 -2.94 -23.68
N ARG A 188 -3.09 -3.83 -22.75
CA ARG A 188 -3.70 -4.01 -21.42
C ARG A 188 -2.65 -3.81 -20.34
N ARG A 189 -3.09 -3.70 -19.12
CA ARG A 189 -2.19 -3.49 -17.95
C ARG A 189 -2.31 -4.61 -16.95
N ASP A 190 -1.17 -5.05 -16.43
CA ASP A 190 -1.12 -5.81 -15.19
C ASP A 190 -1.46 -4.89 -14.03
N VAL A 191 -2.06 -5.41 -12.96
CA VAL A 191 -2.33 -4.65 -11.75
C VAL A 191 -1.61 -5.27 -10.58
N ILE A 192 -0.87 -4.44 -9.86
CA ILE A 192 -0.23 -4.76 -8.59
C ILE A 192 -1.00 -4.00 -7.51
N CYS A 193 -1.62 -4.74 -6.61
CA CYS A 193 -2.32 -4.17 -5.47
C CYS A 193 -1.43 -4.23 -4.24
N LEU A 194 -1.31 -3.10 -3.56
CA LEU A 194 -0.67 -3.00 -2.25
C LEU A 194 -1.73 -2.64 -1.22
N PHE A 195 -2.08 -3.60 -0.37
CA PHE A 195 -3.04 -3.49 0.70
C PHE A 195 -2.31 -3.52 2.04
N VAL A 196 -2.42 -2.46 2.83
CA VAL A 196 -1.62 -2.31 4.04
C VAL A 196 -2.47 -2.39 5.29
N GLN A 197 -2.15 -3.36 6.16
CA GLN A 197 -2.69 -3.49 7.51
C GLN A 197 -1.88 -2.63 8.48
N PRO A 198 -2.40 -1.56 9.04
CA PRO A 198 -1.73 -0.85 10.14
C PRO A 198 -1.82 -1.68 11.43
N VAL A 199 -0.70 -2.26 11.85
CA VAL A 199 -0.60 -2.99 13.13
C VAL A 199 -0.67 -2.00 14.28
N ASP A 200 0.10 -0.92 14.18
CA ASP A 200 0.05 0.28 15.00
C ASP A 200 0.55 1.49 14.19
N GLU A 201 0.78 2.63 14.82
CA GLU A 201 1.18 3.87 14.14
C GLU A 201 2.55 3.78 13.42
N SER A 202 3.41 2.84 13.83
CA SER A 202 4.80 2.72 13.37
C SER A 202 5.15 1.33 12.81
N ARG A 203 4.19 0.43 12.74
CA ARG A 203 4.33 -0.92 12.19
C ARG A 203 3.13 -1.31 11.37
N CYS A 204 3.36 -2.03 10.30
CA CYS A 204 2.29 -2.53 9.44
C CYS A 204 2.64 -3.90 8.85
N VAL A 205 1.65 -4.52 8.20
CA VAL A 205 1.84 -5.65 7.30
C VAL A 205 1.37 -5.21 5.91
N ALA A 206 2.25 -5.33 4.93
CA ALA A 206 1.95 -5.06 3.53
C ALA A 206 1.57 -6.36 2.83
N HIS A 207 0.36 -6.44 2.30
CA HIS A 207 -0.15 -7.58 1.52
C HIS A 207 -0.13 -7.21 0.05
N THR A 208 0.55 -7.99 -0.79
CA THR A 208 0.60 -7.77 -2.23
C THR A 208 -0.27 -8.78 -2.95
N VAL A 209 -1.19 -8.29 -3.77
CA VAL A 209 -2.05 -9.10 -4.65
C VAL A 209 -1.78 -8.71 -6.10
N LEU A 210 -1.51 -9.71 -6.94
CA LEU A 210 -1.28 -9.55 -8.37
C LEU A 210 -2.53 -9.90 -9.16
N VAL A 211 -2.87 -9.05 -10.14
CA VAL A 211 -3.98 -9.26 -11.09
C VAL A 211 -3.39 -9.17 -12.50
N TYR A 212 -2.77 -10.26 -12.93
CA TYR A 212 -1.84 -10.31 -14.06
C TYR A 212 -2.43 -10.97 -15.29
N LEU A 213 -1.89 -10.56 -16.44
CA LEU A 213 -2.16 -11.13 -17.75
C LEU A 213 -1.10 -12.15 -18.19
N ASP A 214 -0.02 -12.30 -17.42
CA ASP A 214 1.04 -13.27 -17.65
C ASP A 214 0.51 -14.70 -17.41
N ASP A 215 0.38 -15.49 -18.46
CA ASP A 215 -0.09 -16.87 -18.46
C ASP A 215 1.05 -17.91 -18.60
N THR A 216 2.29 -17.45 -18.76
CA THR A 216 3.47 -18.29 -19.01
C THR A 216 4.35 -18.51 -17.79
N THR A 217 4.53 -17.47 -16.96
CA THR A 217 5.34 -17.57 -15.74
C THR A 217 4.61 -18.38 -14.67
N SER A 218 5.31 -19.27 -13.97
CA SER A 218 4.72 -20.00 -12.83
C SER A 218 4.31 -19.05 -11.69
N ASP A 219 3.34 -19.46 -10.85
CA ASP A 219 2.94 -18.70 -9.66
C ASP A 219 4.12 -18.41 -8.75
N SER A 220 5.00 -19.40 -8.54
CA SER A 220 6.22 -19.24 -7.76
C SER A 220 7.18 -18.23 -8.38
N GLY A 221 7.29 -18.17 -9.71
CA GLY A 221 8.10 -17.18 -10.43
C GLY A 221 7.55 -15.76 -10.26
N LEU A 222 6.24 -15.57 -10.40
CA LEU A 222 5.57 -14.29 -10.17
C LEU A 222 5.75 -13.81 -8.72
N ARG A 223 5.54 -14.72 -7.75
CA ARG A 223 5.76 -14.42 -6.33
C ARG A 223 7.21 -14.03 -6.05
N LEU A 224 8.16 -14.82 -6.53
CA LEU A 224 9.58 -14.54 -6.31
C LEU A 224 10.00 -13.17 -6.85
N PHE A 225 9.54 -12.82 -8.05
CA PHE A 225 9.84 -11.52 -8.65
C PHE A 225 9.31 -10.37 -7.79
N GLN A 226 8.02 -10.44 -7.40
CA GLN A 226 7.41 -9.41 -6.57
C GLN A 226 8.04 -9.33 -5.17
N GLN A 227 8.34 -10.47 -4.55
CA GLN A 227 8.99 -10.54 -3.24
C GLN A 227 10.42 -10.00 -3.27
N THR A 228 11.14 -10.18 -4.39
CA THR A 228 12.47 -9.61 -4.56
C THR A 228 12.40 -8.08 -4.54
N ILE A 229 11.48 -7.49 -5.28
CA ILE A 229 11.28 -6.03 -5.32
C ILE A 229 10.91 -5.52 -3.93
N PHE A 230 9.90 -6.09 -3.29
CA PHE A 230 9.49 -5.64 -1.95
C PHE A 230 10.59 -5.85 -0.89
N GLY A 231 11.38 -6.92 -1.03
CA GLY A 231 12.54 -7.17 -0.16
C GLY A 231 13.62 -6.09 -0.26
N GLN A 232 13.82 -5.52 -1.45
CA GLN A 232 14.71 -4.36 -1.65
C GLN A 232 14.15 -3.10 -0.97
N ASP A 233 12.84 -2.85 -1.07
CA ASP A 233 12.17 -1.74 -0.38
C ASP A 233 12.27 -1.84 1.15
N LEU A 234 12.23 -3.04 1.71
CA LEU A 234 12.31 -3.24 3.17
C LEU A 234 13.58 -2.63 3.78
N MET A 235 14.69 -2.62 3.04
CA MET A 235 15.94 -2.03 3.53
C MET A 235 15.83 -0.51 3.70
N ILE A 236 15.05 0.16 2.86
CA ILE A 236 14.81 1.61 2.95
C ILE A 236 13.73 1.89 3.99
N LEU A 237 12.61 1.20 3.90
CA LEU A 237 11.46 1.39 4.77
C LEU A 237 11.83 1.23 6.26
N SER A 238 12.71 0.28 6.57
CA SER A 238 13.17 0.03 7.94
C SER A 238 14.06 1.14 8.50
N ASN A 239 14.63 1.99 7.63
CA ASN A 239 15.56 3.07 7.98
C ASN A 239 14.91 4.46 8.03
N HIS A 240 13.62 4.58 7.74
CA HIS A 240 12.93 5.87 7.83
C HIS A 240 12.93 6.45 9.26
N VAL A 241 13.27 7.74 9.35
CA VAL A 241 13.19 8.53 10.59
C VAL A 241 12.53 9.86 10.26
N PRO A 242 11.35 10.16 10.82
CA PRO A 242 10.51 9.29 11.67
C PRO A 242 9.90 8.11 10.90
N ARG A 243 9.52 7.05 11.62
CA ARG A 243 8.81 5.89 11.05
C ARG A 243 7.38 6.21 10.62
N THR A 244 6.79 7.23 11.21
CA THR A 244 5.47 7.78 10.84
C THR A 244 5.62 8.78 9.71
N LEU A 245 4.56 9.01 8.93
CA LEU A 245 4.59 9.86 7.74
C LEU A 245 4.44 11.34 8.11
N PRO A 246 5.42 12.23 7.83
CA PRO A 246 5.24 13.66 7.95
C PRO A 246 4.24 14.17 6.91
N LEU A 247 3.15 14.78 7.37
CA LEU A 247 2.17 15.38 6.45
C LEU A 247 2.58 16.77 5.96
N ASP A 248 3.49 17.43 6.67
CA ASP A 248 4.08 18.71 6.23
C ASP A 248 5.15 18.43 5.17
N PRO A 249 4.95 18.82 3.91
CA PRO A 249 5.96 18.61 2.87
C PRO A 249 7.26 19.39 3.13
N ALA A 250 7.24 20.44 3.98
CA ALA A 250 8.46 21.16 4.35
C ALA A 250 9.38 20.37 5.31
N PHE A 251 8.89 19.28 5.90
CA PHE A 251 9.71 18.42 6.75
C PHE A 251 10.77 17.62 5.97
N GLU A 252 10.47 17.30 4.74
CA GLU A 252 11.36 16.65 3.78
C GLU A 252 11.43 17.52 2.53
N MET A 253 12.50 17.43 1.75
CA MET A 253 12.67 18.28 0.55
C MET A 253 12.16 17.56 -0.70
N PRO A 254 10.87 17.73 -1.08
CA PRO A 254 10.33 17.07 -2.26
C PRO A 254 10.92 17.67 -3.54
N THR A 255 11.11 16.82 -4.52
CA THR A 255 11.51 17.15 -5.88
C THR A 255 10.31 17.12 -6.84
N ARG A 256 10.53 17.33 -8.13
CA ARG A 256 9.47 17.16 -9.15
C ARG A 256 9.00 15.70 -9.25
N ALA A 257 9.89 14.76 -8.98
CA ALA A 257 9.56 13.34 -8.99
C ALA A 257 8.53 12.96 -7.91
N ASP A 258 8.48 13.71 -6.81
CA ASP A 258 7.64 13.43 -5.64
C ASP A 258 6.22 14.01 -5.72
N ALA A 259 5.76 14.44 -6.91
CA ALA A 259 4.46 15.08 -7.06
C ALA A 259 3.31 14.22 -6.50
N MET A 260 3.35 12.89 -6.69
CA MET A 260 2.34 11.97 -6.16
C MET A 260 2.42 11.83 -4.63
N SER A 261 3.62 11.75 -4.06
CA SER A 261 3.84 11.72 -2.60
C SER A 261 3.33 12.99 -1.92
N VAL A 262 3.62 14.16 -2.51
CA VAL A 262 3.12 15.46 -2.01
C VAL A 262 1.59 15.53 -2.09
N ALA A 263 1.00 15.05 -3.18
CA ALA A 263 -0.45 15.01 -3.34
C ALA A 263 -1.09 14.03 -2.33
N TYR A 264 -0.48 12.88 -2.09
CA TYR A 264 -0.93 11.90 -1.11
C TYR A 264 -0.93 12.46 0.32
N ARG A 265 0.15 13.13 0.75
CA ARG A 265 0.22 13.78 2.06
C ARG A 265 -0.85 14.85 2.22
N ARG A 266 -1.09 15.67 1.19
CA ARG A 266 -2.15 16.68 1.19
C ARG A 266 -3.53 16.03 1.30
N TRP A 267 -3.80 14.99 0.50
CA TRP A 267 -5.06 14.26 0.48
C TRP A 267 -5.37 13.58 1.82
N LEU A 268 -4.36 12.99 2.49
CA LEU A 268 -4.50 12.46 3.85
C LEU A 268 -4.90 13.53 4.86
N ARG A 269 -4.25 14.68 4.80
CA ARG A 269 -4.55 15.82 5.68
C ARG A 269 -5.97 16.35 5.46
N GLU A 270 -6.42 16.48 4.22
CA GLU A 270 -7.77 16.92 3.86
C GLU A 270 -8.84 15.93 4.34
N ARG A 271 -8.50 14.64 4.43
CA ARG A 271 -9.36 13.59 5.00
C ARG A 271 -9.29 13.47 6.52
N GLY A 272 -8.48 14.27 7.18
CA GLY A 272 -8.30 14.23 8.62
C GLY A 272 -7.60 12.97 9.14
N VAL A 273 -6.77 12.31 8.33
CA VAL A 273 -6.00 11.14 8.73
C VAL A 273 -4.78 11.61 9.52
N ALA A 274 -4.74 11.26 10.81
CA ALA A 274 -3.65 11.56 11.72
C ALA A 274 -2.91 10.29 12.20
N TYR A 275 -3.59 9.14 12.23
CA TYR A 275 -3.01 7.87 12.65
C TYR A 275 -1.85 7.45 11.74
N GLY A 276 -0.70 7.16 12.34
CA GLY A 276 0.52 6.79 11.60
C GLY A 276 1.22 7.97 10.93
N THR A 277 0.81 9.21 11.24
CA THR A 277 1.47 10.42 10.77
C THR A 277 2.39 11.02 11.83
N PHE A 278 3.30 11.88 11.38
CA PHE A 278 4.15 12.69 12.24
C PHE A 278 3.72 14.16 12.13
N SER A 279 3.39 14.77 13.27
CA SER A 279 3.19 16.21 13.37
C SER A 279 4.24 16.80 14.32
N THR A 280 4.93 17.83 13.88
CA THR A 280 5.68 18.68 14.79
C THR A 280 4.65 19.45 15.60
N SER A 281 4.30 18.96 16.81
CA SER A 281 3.61 19.81 17.77
C SER A 281 4.48 21.04 17.99
N SER A 282 3.99 22.22 17.60
CA SER A 282 4.61 23.49 17.96
C SER A 282 4.67 23.55 19.48
N THR A 283 5.83 23.25 20.05
CA THR A 283 6.17 23.66 21.40
C THR A 283 6.25 25.18 21.39
N THR A 284 5.09 25.86 21.45
CA THR A 284 5.03 27.21 21.95
C THR A 284 5.37 27.16 23.43
N GLY A 285 6.67 27.10 23.69
CA GLY A 285 7.19 27.40 25.00
C GLY A 285 6.84 28.81 25.35
N THR A 286 5.83 29.01 26.17
CA THR A 286 5.64 30.22 26.94
C THR A 286 6.87 30.39 27.82
N SER A 287 7.85 31.12 27.35
CA SER A 287 8.89 31.71 28.22
C SER A 287 8.21 32.71 29.14
N SER A 288 7.78 32.24 30.30
CA SER A 288 7.48 33.07 31.43
C SER A 288 8.77 33.83 31.81
N SER A 289 8.89 35.08 31.41
CA SER A 289 9.86 35.97 31.97
C SER A 289 9.47 36.29 33.41
N ALA A 290 10.09 35.62 34.37
CA ALA A 290 10.11 36.11 35.75
C ALA A 290 11.23 37.14 35.86
N ALA A 291 10.83 38.40 35.93
CA ALA A 291 11.68 39.43 36.45
C ALA A 291 11.81 39.28 37.97
N HIS A 292 13.03 39.24 38.44
CA HIS A 292 13.52 39.89 39.66
C HIS A 292 15.04 39.86 39.68
#